data_d719075bb5bdd386379824c279bf6dc3
#
_entry.id   d719075bb5bdd386379824c279bf6dc3
#
_cell.length_a   1.000
_cell.length_b   1.000
_cell.length_c   1.000
_cell.angle_alpha   90.00
_cell.angle_beta   90.00
_cell.angle_gamma   90.00
#
_symmetry.space_group_name_H-M   'P 1'
#
loop_
_entity.id
_entity.type
_entity.pdbx_description
1 polymer ?
#
loop_
_entity_poly.entity_id
_entity_poly.type
_entity_poly.pdbx_seq_one_letter_code
_entity_poly.pdbx_strand_id
1 'polypeptide(L)'
;IGSSDVKYAAYLSGVKQKILRIWKYPEAAYQMEEEGVVVVKMSIDANGRLSQVALMNSSGFIHLDSSTLDVVRAAEPYQPLPRQYDLSRLHIIASFNYRIEK
;
A
#
# COMPACT_ATOMS: atom_id res chain seq x y z
N ILE A 1 0.13 -5.01 10.49
CA ILE A 1 1.14 -5.96 10.95
C ILE A 1 2.13 -5.25 11.84
N GLY A 2 2.32 -5.78 13.01
CA GLY A 2 3.26 -5.21 13.95
C GLY A 2 4.70 -5.54 13.58
N SER A 3 5.63 -4.76 14.13
CA SER A 3 7.06 -4.97 13.92
C SER A 3 7.55 -6.33 14.41
N SER A 4 6.76 -7.00 15.24
CA SER A 4 7.08 -8.33 15.74
C SER A 4 6.87 -9.42 14.69
N ASP A 5 6.22 -9.11 13.58
CA ASP A 5 5.90 -10.09 12.55
C ASP A 5 7.05 -10.27 11.57
N VAL A 6 8.24 -10.54 12.10
CA VAL A 6 9.45 -10.66 11.27
C VAL A 6 9.34 -11.77 10.23
N LYS A 7 8.51 -12.78 10.50
CA LYS A 7 8.32 -13.87 9.53
C LYS A 7 7.69 -13.38 8.21
N TYR A 8 7.02 -12.23 8.23
CA TYR A 8 6.41 -11.65 7.04
C TYR A 8 7.29 -10.60 6.38
N ALA A 9 8.43 -10.27 6.96
CA ALA A 9 9.25 -9.13 6.52
C ALA A 9 9.67 -9.22 5.07
N ALA A 10 10.11 -10.39 4.62
CA ALA A 10 10.55 -10.57 3.23
C ALA A 10 9.39 -10.36 2.26
N TYR A 11 8.23 -10.91 2.57
CA TYR A 11 7.05 -10.76 1.74
C TYR A 11 6.61 -9.29 1.69
N LEU A 12 6.56 -8.63 2.84
CA LEU A 12 6.17 -7.23 2.93
C LEU A 12 7.13 -6.31 2.16
N SER A 13 8.41 -6.63 2.18
CA SER A 13 9.41 -5.90 1.39
C SER A 13 9.11 -6.00 -0.11
N GLY A 14 8.73 -7.18 -0.58
CA GLY A 14 8.35 -7.37 -1.97
C GLY A 14 7.12 -6.58 -2.37
N VAL A 15 6.11 -6.56 -1.50
CA VAL A 15 4.89 -5.76 -1.71
C VAL A 15 5.27 -4.28 -1.82
N LYS A 16 6.06 -3.79 -0.88
CA LYS A 16 6.52 -2.41 -0.86
C LYS A 16 7.25 -2.03 -2.15
N GLN A 17 8.16 -2.89 -2.60
CA GLN A 17 8.92 -2.62 -3.81
C GLN A 17 8.03 -2.55 -5.05
N LYS A 18 7.03 -3.41 -5.16
CA LYS A 18 6.09 -3.37 -6.28
C LYS A 18 5.35 -2.03 -6.32
N ILE A 19 4.88 -1.59 -5.16
CA ILE A 19 4.15 -0.33 -5.05
C ILE A 19 5.07 0.85 -5.37
N LEU A 20 6.29 0.86 -4.82
CA LEU A 20 7.22 1.96 -5.01
C LEU A 20 7.64 2.16 -6.46
N ARG A 21 7.63 1.11 -7.26
CA ARG A 21 7.99 1.21 -8.69
C ARG A 21 7.03 2.10 -9.46
N ILE A 22 5.77 2.18 -9.03
CA ILE A 22 4.74 2.93 -9.75
C ILE A 22 4.15 4.07 -8.92
N TRP A 23 4.51 4.17 -7.63
CA TRP A 23 4.04 5.22 -6.75
C TRP A 23 4.68 6.55 -7.13
N LYS A 24 3.85 7.54 -7.35
CA LYS A 24 4.34 8.88 -7.66
C LYS A 24 3.39 9.90 -7.10
N TYR A 25 3.85 11.12 -6.98
CA TYR A 25 3.04 12.23 -6.51
C TYR A 25 2.01 12.57 -7.57
N PRO A 26 0.70 12.61 -7.23
CA PRO A 26 -0.30 13.05 -8.19
C PRO A 26 -0.03 14.50 -8.57
N GLU A 27 -0.08 14.79 -9.88
CA GLU A 27 0.30 16.13 -10.35
C GLU A 27 -0.58 17.21 -9.77
N ALA A 28 -1.90 16.99 -9.70
CA ALA A 28 -2.82 17.98 -9.15
C ALA A 28 -2.48 18.31 -7.70
N ALA A 29 -2.17 17.28 -6.90
CA ALA A 29 -1.79 17.47 -5.51
C ALA A 29 -0.46 18.20 -5.38
N TYR A 30 0.50 17.87 -6.26
CA TYR A 30 1.79 18.54 -6.26
C TYR A 30 1.64 20.03 -6.57
N GLN A 31 0.84 20.37 -7.58
CA GLN A 31 0.62 21.76 -7.98
C GLN A 31 -0.04 22.58 -6.87
N MET A 32 -0.89 21.94 -6.10
CA MET A 32 -1.59 22.60 -4.99
C MET A 32 -0.86 22.46 -3.65
N GLU A 33 0.34 21.91 -3.69
CA GLU A 33 1.18 21.69 -2.50
C GLU A 33 0.46 20.91 -1.40
N GLU A 34 -0.34 19.94 -1.79
CA GLU A 34 -1.03 19.05 -0.86
C GLU A 34 -0.05 18.03 -0.30
N GLU A 35 0.01 17.93 1.01
CA GLU A 35 0.86 16.97 1.71
C GLU A 35 0.03 16.24 2.76
N GLY A 36 0.42 15.02 3.09
CA GLY A 36 -0.28 14.30 4.14
C GLY A 36 0.05 12.81 4.11
N VAL A 37 -0.56 12.11 5.03
CA VAL A 37 -0.38 10.67 5.17
C VAL A 37 -1.71 9.98 4.88
N VAL A 38 -1.64 8.98 4.00
CA VAL A 38 -2.79 8.12 3.69
C VAL A 38 -2.51 6.75 4.30
N VAL A 39 -3.44 6.22 5.08
CA VAL A 39 -3.30 4.88 5.65
C VAL A 39 -4.36 3.99 5.02
N VAL A 40 -3.93 2.87 4.47
CA VAL A 40 -4.83 1.90 3.84
C VAL A 40 -4.66 0.53 4.46
N LYS A 41 -5.73 -0.25 4.44
CA LYS A 41 -5.69 -1.67 4.73
C LYS A 41 -5.82 -2.40 3.41
N MET A 42 -4.90 -3.30 3.13
CA MET A 42 -4.98 -4.15 1.95
C MET A 42 -4.96 -5.61 2.37
N SER A 43 -5.73 -6.42 1.68
CA SER A 43 -5.83 -7.84 1.98
C SER A 43 -5.44 -8.63 0.75
N ILE A 44 -4.44 -9.49 0.89
CA ILE A 44 -3.88 -10.28 -0.20
C ILE A 44 -4.17 -11.75 0.08
N ASP A 45 -4.81 -12.42 -0.89
CA ASP A 45 -5.11 -13.84 -0.78
C ASP A 45 -3.87 -14.67 -1.00
N ALA A 46 -3.94 -15.95 -0.63
CA ALA A 46 -2.80 -16.86 -0.76
C ALA A 46 -2.23 -16.91 -2.18
N ASN A 47 -3.07 -16.69 -3.20
CA ASN A 47 -2.62 -16.70 -4.60
C ASN A 47 -2.07 -15.36 -5.08
N GLY A 48 -1.98 -14.35 -4.21
CA GLY A 48 -1.45 -13.03 -4.55
C GLY A 48 -2.49 -12.03 -5.00
N ARG A 49 -3.75 -12.43 -5.07
CA ARG A 49 -4.83 -11.54 -5.48
C ARG A 49 -5.16 -10.54 -4.37
N LEU A 50 -5.30 -9.27 -4.74
CA LEU A 50 -5.77 -8.23 -3.83
C LEU A 50 -7.29 -8.38 -3.69
N SER A 51 -7.73 -8.90 -2.54
CA SER A 51 -9.15 -9.12 -2.31
C SER A 51 -9.86 -7.90 -1.73
N GLN A 52 -9.11 -6.99 -1.11
CA GLN A 52 -9.67 -5.79 -0.54
C GLN A 52 -8.61 -4.71 -0.40
N VAL A 53 -9.00 -3.47 -0.65
CA VAL A 53 -8.24 -2.29 -0.24
C VAL A 53 -9.23 -1.28 0.32
N ALA A 54 -8.93 -0.73 1.49
CA ALA A 54 -9.82 0.21 2.16
C ALA A 54 -9.03 1.36 2.75
N LEU A 55 -9.57 2.57 2.64
CA LEU A 55 -8.99 3.75 3.25
C LEU A 55 -9.26 3.68 4.76
N MET A 56 -8.18 3.68 5.55
CA MET A 56 -8.28 3.67 7.01
C MET A 56 -8.16 5.07 7.58
N ASN A 57 -7.31 5.90 6.98
CA ASN A 57 -7.10 7.27 7.42
C ASN A 57 -6.82 8.15 6.22
N SER A 58 -7.64 9.19 6.05
CA SER A 58 -7.50 10.13 4.95
C SER A 58 -6.36 11.12 5.21
N SER A 59 -5.68 11.52 4.14
CA SER A 59 -4.74 12.64 4.21
C SER A 59 -5.43 13.98 4.37
N GLY A 60 -6.74 14.02 4.14
CA GLY A 60 -7.50 15.26 4.04
C GLY A 60 -7.60 15.78 2.60
N PHE A 61 -6.97 15.10 1.64
CA PHE A 61 -6.96 15.52 0.23
C PHE A 61 -7.36 14.36 -0.66
N ILE A 62 -8.39 14.57 -1.46
CA ILE A 62 -8.93 13.50 -2.29
C ILE A 62 -7.93 13.01 -3.35
N HIS A 63 -7.09 13.90 -3.87
CA HIS A 63 -6.09 13.52 -4.86
C HIS A 63 -5.08 12.53 -4.29
N LEU A 64 -4.64 12.76 -3.05
CA LEU A 64 -3.71 11.86 -2.39
C LEU A 64 -4.37 10.53 -2.03
N ASP A 65 -5.59 10.60 -1.51
CA ASP A 65 -6.32 9.40 -1.10
C ASP A 65 -6.62 8.51 -2.31
N SER A 66 -7.16 9.10 -3.39
CA SER A 66 -7.49 8.36 -4.60
C SER A 66 -6.25 7.74 -5.25
N SER A 67 -5.17 8.53 -5.34
CA SER A 67 -3.93 8.04 -5.92
C SER A 67 -3.38 6.84 -5.16
N THR A 68 -3.47 6.86 -3.84
CA THR A 68 -3.00 5.76 -3.01
C THR A 68 -3.80 4.48 -3.28
N LEU A 69 -5.13 4.58 -3.30
CA LEU A 69 -5.96 3.42 -3.59
C LEU A 69 -5.69 2.88 -5.00
N ASP A 70 -5.51 3.78 -5.96
CA ASP A 70 -5.25 3.38 -7.34
C ASP A 70 -3.91 2.66 -7.49
N VAL A 71 -2.85 3.15 -6.82
CA VAL A 71 -1.53 2.54 -6.95
C VAL A 71 -1.49 1.14 -6.32
N VAL A 72 -2.19 0.96 -5.21
CA VAL A 72 -2.27 -0.37 -4.58
C VAL A 72 -2.95 -1.37 -5.52
N ARG A 73 -4.01 -0.95 -6.20
CA ARG A 73 -4.69 -1.78 -7.19
C ARG A 73 -3.83 -2.02 -8.43
N ALA A 74 -3.14 -1.00 -8.90
CA ALA A 74 -2.32 -1.11 -10.11
C ALA A 74 -1.10 -1.99 -9.92
N ALA A 75 -0.65 -2.20 -8.70
CA ALA A 75 0.51 -3.04 -8.41
C ALA A 75 0.19 -4.54 -8.49
N GLU A 76 -1.09 -4.91 -8.63
CA GLU A 76 -1.43 -6.34 -8.82
C GLU A 76 -0.84 -6.87 -10.12
N PRO A 77 -0.54 -8.17 -10.19
CA PRO A 77 -0.67 -9.16 -9.12
C PRO A 77 0.50 -9.10 -8.15
N TYR A 78 0.20 -9.37 -6.90
CA TYR A 78 1.23 -9.54 -5.89
C TYR A 78 1.75 -10.97 -5.93
N GLN A 79 2.90 -11.21 -5.28
CA GLN A 79 3.42 -12.56 -5.17
C GLN A 79 2.46 -13.42 -4.33
N PRO A 80 2.31 -14.70 -4.65
CA PRO A 80 1.57 -15.59 -3.76
C PRO A 80 2.20 -15.61 -2.37
N LEU A 81 1.37 -15.82 -1.35
CA LEU A 81 1.89 -15.96 0.00
C LEU A 81 2.73 -17.23 0.11
N PRO A 82 3.91 -17.16 0.76
CA PRO A 82 4.68 -18.38 1.00
C PRO A 82 3.85 -19.43 1.74
N ARG A 83 3.99 -20.70 1.35
CA ARG A 83 3.22 -21.78 1.96
C ARG A 83 3.48 -21.91 3.46
N GLN A 84 4.70 -21.62 3.89
CA GLN A 84 5.07 -21.71 5.28
C GLN A 84 4.34 -20.72 6.18
N TYR A 85 3.70 -19.70 5.59
CA TYR A 85 2.88 -18.77 6.38
C TYR A 85 1.59 -19.42 6.84
N ASP A 86 1.12 -20.43 6.10
CA ASP A 86 -0.11 -21.15 6.42
C ASP A 86 -1.29 -20.21 6.59
N LEU A 87 -1.41 -19.26 5.66
CA LEU A 87 -2.47 -18.25 5.65
C LEU A 87 -3.25 -18.33 4.34
N SER A 88 -4.56 -18.20 4.44
CA SER A 88 -5.40 -18.02 3.24
C SER A 88 -5.40 -16.57 2.80
N ARG A 89 -5.06 -15.64 3.69
CA ARG A 89 -5.09 -14.21 3.43
C ARG A 89 -4.19 -13.48 4.42
N LEU A 90 -3.52 -12.43 3.93
CA LEU A 90 -2.71 -11.57 4.78
C LEU A 90 -3.27 -10.16 4.71
N HIS A 91 -3.52 -9.56 5.88
CA HIS A 91 -3.97 -8.19 6.00
C HIS A 91 -2.79 -7.28 6.32
N ILE A 92 -2.63 -6.21 5.56
CA ILE A 92 -1.51 -5.29 5.67
C ILE A 92 -2.04 -3.88 5.88
N ILE A 93 -1.52 -3.20 6.89
CA ILE A 93 -1.78 -1.78 7.10
C ILE A 93 -0.57 -1.04 6.56
N ALA A 94 -0.79 -0.16 5.58
CA ALA A 94 0.29 0.56 4.91
C ALA A 94 0.06 2.06 5.00
N SER A 95 1.12 2.80 5.34
CA SER A 95 1.10 4.25 5.40
C SER A 95 1.85 4.83 4.22
N PHE A 96 1.25 5.80 3.54
CA PHE A 96 1.84 6.49 2.40
C PHE A 96 2.04 7.95 2.79
N ASN A 97 3.28 8.35 2.91
CA ASN A 97 3.62 9.70 3.35
C ASN A 97 3.97 10.56 2.13
N TYR A 98 3.07 11.50 1.81
CA TYR A 98 3.26 12.42 0.68
C TYR A 98 3.87 13.72 1.21
N ARG A 99 5.11 13.96 0.82
CA ARG A 99 5.83 15.17 1.20
C ARG A 99 6.54 15.74 0.00
N ILE A 100 6.52 17.07 -0.11
CA ILE A 100 7.18 17.78 -1.19
C ILE A 100 8.56 18.19 -0.70
N GLU A 101 9.59 17.74 -1.39
CA GLU A 101 10.97 18.13 -1.11
C GLU A 101 11.21 19.53 -1.67
N LYS A 102 11.72 20.41 -0.82
CA LYS A 102 12.00 21.80 -1.24
C LYS A 102 13.47 22.14 -1.07
#